data_a9db997c2a5a9303b7110f2477f9c344
#
_entry.id   a9db997c2a5a9303b7110f2477f9c344
#
_cell.length_a   1.000
_cell.length_b   1.000
_cell.length_c   1.000
_cell.angle_alpha   90.00
_cell.angle_beta   90.00
_cell.angle_gamma   90.00
#
_symmetry.space_group_name_H-M   'P 1'
#
loop_
_entity.id
_entity.type
_entity.pdbx_description
1 polymer ?
#
loop_
_entity_poly.entity_id
_entity_poly.type
_entity_poly.pdbx_seq_one_letter_code
_entity_poly.pdbx_strand_id
1 'polypeptide(L)'
;MSNIFNTNIDNSIDSDETKSSTSVDSATSATPVTDSANAKANPEPSIVANLRWRVADIALGAALSAVFGVILCGYGLVFIPIIRTLNAAVLPGFASITHGVWYLSGTLALLLIRKPGSAVYVNVVAAFVQVLLGSPFNIRDTVISALLQGVFAEIPFLIAKYRKFNLTLSALSGLLVAFEYGVFLSFTKYQAKSPTYITIHMITELISGLLLSGVLVWFVYLALRATGALDNFASGRTERV
;
A
#
# COMPACT_ATOMS: atom_id res chain seq x y z
N MET A 1 -54.95 -24.48 -14.30
CA MET A 1 -55.52 -24.99 -13.06
C MET A 1 -54.94 -24.13 -11.98
N SER A 2 -55.63 -23.08 -11.62
CA SER A 2 -56.66 -23.04 -10.58
C SER A 2 -55.97 -22.77 -9.26
N ASN A 3 -55.95 -21.52 -8.82
CA ASN A 3 -56.90 -20.88 -7.88
C ASN A 3 -56.40 -21.03 -6.45
N ILE A 4 -56.53 -20.14 -5.50
CA ILE A 4 -57.50 -19.09 -5.22
C ILE A 4 -57.05 -18.41 -3.90
N PHE A 5 -57.12 -17.08 -3.81
CA PHE A 5 -57.82 -16.24 -2.82
C PHE A 5 -57.59 -16.54 -1.30
N ASN A 6 -57.39 -15.56 -0.45
CA ASN A 6 -58.36 -14.57 0.04
C ASN A 6 -57.66 -13.67 1.07
N THR A 7 -57.65 -12.39 0.97
CA THR A 7 -58.63 -11.38 1.37
C THR A 7 -59.21 -11.55 2.76
N ASN A 8 -59.02 -10.63 3.66
CA ASN A 8 -60.02 -9.67 4.20
C ASN A 8 -59.50 -9.07 5.50
N ILE A 9 -59.49 -7.75 5.57
CA ILE A 9 -60.59 -6.80 5.84
C ILE A 9 -60.78 -6.64 7.35
N ASP A 10 -60.50 -5.44 7.70
CA ASP A 10 -61.36 -4.38 8.23
C ASP A 10 -61.59 -4.29 9.75
N ASN A 11 -61.61 -3.12 10.07
CA ASN A 11 -62.52 -2.24 10.82
C ASN A 11 -61.99 -1.83 12.20
N SER A 12 -61.81 -0.64 12.45
CA SER A 12 -62.63 0.61 12.45
C SER A 12 -62.87 1.07 13.89
N ILE A 13 -62.60 2.39 14.07
CA ILE A 13 -63.52 3.35 14.69
C ILE A 13 -63.74 3.14 16.22
N ASP A 14 -63.57 4.12 17.07
CA ASP A 14 -64.18 5.39 17.18
C ASP A 14 -63.65 6.19 18.40
N SER A 15 -63.55 7.46 18.23
CA SER A 15 -64.06 8.57 19.03
C SER A 15 -64.08 8.40 20.57
N ASP A 16 -63.79 9.36 21.35
CA ASP A 16 -64.32 10.70 21.47
C ASP A 16 -63.70 11.45 22.67
N GLU A 17 -63.56 12.72 22.47
CA GLU A 17 -63.93 13.88 23.23
C GLU A 17 -63.57 13.98 24.76
N THR A 18 -63.05 15.01 25.09
CA THR A 18 -63.39 16.37 25.49
C THR A 18 -62.89 16.78 26.88
N LYS A 19 -62.50 18.02 26.86
CA LYS A 19 -62.62 19.10 27.86
C LYS A 19 -61.56 19.21 28.96
N SER A 20 -60.84 20.28 28.80
CA SER A 20 -61.08 21.68 29.32
C SER A 20 -60.67 21.83 30.79
N SER A 21 -59.81 22.63 31.07
CA SER A 21 -59.89 24.01 31.55
C SER A 21 -58.70 24.39 32.44
N THR A 22 -58.03 25.43 32.07
CA THR A 22 -57.79 26.68 32.81
C THR A 22 -57.30 26.57 34.27
N SER A 23 -56.13 27.11 34.49
CA SER A 23 -55.83 28.30 35.28
C SER A 23 -54.37 28.31 35.74
N VAL A 24 -53.61 29.28 35.28
CA VAL A 24 -53.23 30.52 35.97
C VAL A 24 -52.14 30.39 37.04
N ASP A 25 -51.03 31.07 36.71
CA ASP A 25 -50.05 31.75 37.57
C ASP A 25 -49.30 31.00 38.68
N SER A 26 -48.00 30.94 38.51
CA SER A 26 -47.10 31.71 39.41
C SER A 26 -45.66 31.67 38.93
N ALA A 27 -45.13 32.80 38.70
CA ALA A 27 -43.70 33.06 38.49
C ALA A 27 -42.90 32.66 39.73
N THR A 28 -41.88 31.89 39.52
CA THR A 28 -40.75 31.87 40.44
C THR A 28 -39.46 31.66 39.62
N SER A 29 -38.67 32.70 39.66
CA SER A 29 -37.29 32.77 39.19
C SER A 29 -36.44 31.66 39.77
N ALA A 30 -35.91 30.81 38.89
CA ALA A 30 -34.81 29.95 39.23
C ALA A 30 -33.72 30.13 38.16
N THR A 31 -32.60 30.65 38.60
CA THR A 31 -31.30 30.77 37.97
C THR A 31 -30.93 29.56 37.13
N PRO A 32 -30.30 29.76 35.94
CA PRO A 32 -29.74 28.67 35.19
C PRO A 32 -28.50 28.16 35.92
N VAL A 33 -28.59 26.99 36.48
CA VAL A 33 -27.41 26.21 36.91
C VAL A 33 -26.67 25.82 35.66
N THR A 34 -25.48 26.40 35.55
CA THR A 34 -24.45 26.02 34.59
C THR A 34 -24.05 24.57 34.83
N ASP A 35 -24.68 23.65 34.13
CA ASP A 35 -24.20 22.29 33.94
C ASP A 35 -23.16 22.24 32.80
N SER A 36 -22.03 22.90 33.03
CA SER A 36 -20.86 22.80 32.21
C SER A 36 -19.78 21.97 32.90
N ALA A 37 -20.11 20.71 33.15
CA ALA A 37 -19.06 19.75 33.56
C ALA A 37 -19.55 18.30 33.38
N ASN A 38 -19.73 17.85 32.18
CA ASN A 38 -19.51 16.45 31.80
C ASN A 38 -19.69 16.21 30.28
N ALA A 39 -19.08 17.04 29.46
CA ALA A 39 -18.76 16.58 28.12
C ALA A 39 -17.68 15.53 28.28
N LYS A 40 -18.05 14.27 28.58
CA LYS A 40 -17.19 13.14 28.31
C LYS A 40 -16.78 13.26 26.85
N ALA A 41 -15.54 13.70 26.66
CA ALA A 41 -14.89 13.59 25.36
C ALA A 41 -15.09 12.16 24.89
N ASN A 42 -15.98 11.95 23.94
CA ASN A 42 -16.05 10.71 23.21
C ASN A 42 -14.63 10.50 22.64
N PRO A 43 -13.92 9.45 23.04
CA PRO A 43 -12.63 9.20 22.41
C PRO A 43 -12.93 9.02 20.93
N GLU A 44 -12.33 9.88 20.11
CA GLU A 44 -12.27 9.72 18.65
C GLU A 44 -12.10 8.24 18.37
N PRO A 45 -12.89 7.62 17.47
CA PRO A 45 -12.73 6.23 17.13
C PRO A 45 -11.31 6.06 16.59
N SER A 46 -10.42 5.56 17.43
CA SER A 46 -9.08 5.20 16.99
C SER A 46 -9.28 4.17 15.89
N ILE A 47 -9.00 4.58 14.64
CA ILE A 47 -9.01 3.68 13.48
C ILE A 47 -7.89 2.67 13.75
N VAL A 48 -8.24 1.61 14.45
CA VAL A 48 -7.35 0.47 14.66
C VAL A 48 -7.15 -0.13 13.26
N ALA A 49 -5.98 0.06 12.69
CA ALA A 49 -5.65 -0.51 11.40
C ALA A 49 -5.88 -2.03 11.49
N ASN A 50 -6.84 -2.52 10.74
CA ASN A 50 -7.11 -3.96 10.69
C ASN A 50 -5.97 -4.65 9.95
N LEU A 51 -4.96 -5.13 10.68
CA LEU A 51 -3.77 -5.76 10.14
C LEU A 51 -3.99 -7.23 9.72
N ARG A 52 -5.19 -7.79 9.93
CA ARG A 52 -5.51 -9.16 9.51
C ARG A 52 -5.64 -9.23 7.99
N TRP A 53 -5.00 -10.23 7.41
CA TRP A 53 -5.09 -10.54 6.00
C TRP A 53 -6.48 -11.05 5.64
N ARG A 54 -7.00 -10.60 4.50
CA ARG A 54 -8.24 -11.07 3.90
C ARG A 54 -7.92 -11.84 2.62
N VAL A 55 -8.81 -12.69 2.18
CA VAL A 55 -8.67 -13.41 0.90
C VAL A 55 -8.46 -12.43 -0.27
N ALA A 56 -9.16 -11.29 -0.24
CA ALA A 56 -8.99 -10.25 -1.25
C ALA A 56 -7.57 -9.64 -1.25
N ASP A 57 -6.93 -9.47 -0.08
CA ASP A 57 -5.56 -8.95 0.02
C ASP A 57 -4.55 -9.96 -0.57
N ILE A 58 -4.76 -11.26 -0.32
CA ILE A 58 -3.94 -12.34 -0.89
C ILE A 58 -4.12 -12.40 -2.40
N ALA A 59 -5.35 -12.33 -2.90
CA ALA A 59 -5.65 -12.36 -4.33
C ALA A 59 -5.03 -11.15 -5.05
N LEU A 60 -5.13 -9.94 -4.47
CA LEU A 60 -4.50 -8.75 -5.01
C LEU A 60 -2.98 -8.91 -5.04
N GLY A 61 -2.38 -9.40 -3.96
CA GLY A 61 -0.94 -9.64 -3.90
C GLY A 61 -0.47 -10.67 -4.93
N ALA A 62 -1.21 -11.76 -5.12
CA ALA A 62 -0.92 -12.77 -6.14
C ALA A 62 -1.00 -12.18 -7.57
N ALA A 63 -2.03 -11.38 -7.85
CA ALA A 63 -2.18 -10.70 -9.14
C ALA A 63 -1.04 -9.71 -9.39
N LEU A 64 -0.68 -8.88 -8.40
CA LEU A 64 0.48 -7.99 -8.49
C LEU A 64 1.77 -8.76 -8.72
N SER A 65 1.98 -9.86 -8.00
CA SER A 65 3.17 -10.69 -8.15
C SER A 65 3.30 -11.29 -9.55
N ALA A 66 2.18 -11.75 -10.11
CA ALA A 66 2.17 -12.29 -11.48
C ALA A 66 2.53 -11.19 -12.50
N VAL A 67 1.90 -10.01 -12.40
CA VAL A 67 2.18 -8.89 -13.29
C VAL A 67 3.64 -8.43 -13.18
N PHE A 68 4.13 -8.22 -11.95
CA PHE A 68 5.52 -7.81 -11.75
C PHE A 68 6.51 -8.90 -12.14
N GLY A 69 6.21 -10.18 -11.91
CA GLY A 69 7.05 -11.27 -12.36
C GLY A 69 7.27 -11.27 -13.86
N VAL A 70 6.21 -11.03 -14.65
CA VAL A 70 6.29 -10.88 -16.12
C VAL A 70 7.10 -9.64 -16.49
N ILE A 71 6.81 -8.49 -15.89
CA ILE A 71 7.50 -7.22 -16.15
C ILE A 71 9.00 -7.36 -15.85
N LEU A 72 9.35 -7.92 -14.70
CA LEU A 72 10.74 -8.06 -14.26
C LEU A 72 11.50 -9.09 -15.12
N CYS A 73 10.83 -10.16 -15.56
CA CYS A 73 11.41 -11.12 -16.51
C CYS A 73 11.73 -10.42 -17.85
N GLY A 74 10.75 -9.71 -18.42
CA GLY A 74 10.93 -8.96 -19.66
C GLY A 74 12.02 -7.89 -19.54
N TYR A 75 12.04 -7.15 -18.42
CA TYR A 75 13.09 -6.19 -18.12
C TYR A 75 14.48 -6.85 -18.07
N GLY A 76 14.60 -7.97 -17.40
CA GLY A 76 15.86 -8.73 -17.32
C GLY A 76 16.35 -9.24 -18.67
N LEU A 77 15.45 -9.75 -19.51
CA LEU A 77 15.80 -10.34 -20.79
C LEU A 77 16.12 -9.28 -21.88
N VAL A 78 15.35 -8.19 -21.90
CA VAL A 78 15.41 -7.21 -22.99
C VAL A 78 16.24 -5.97 -22.62
N PHE A 79 15.91 -5.33 -21.51
CA PHE A 79 16.50 -4.03 -21.17
C PHE A 79 17.89 -4.13 -20.56
N ILE A 80 18.19 -5.16 -19.75
CA ILE A 80 19.50 -5.28 -19.10
C ILE A 80 20.64 -5.43 -20.13
N PRO A 81 20.56 -6.27 -21.17
CA PRO A 81 21.58 -6.33 -22.20
C PRO A 81 21.81 -4.99 -22.90
N ILE A 82 20.73 -4.29 -23.26
CA ILE A 82 20.80 -2.96 -23.91
C ILE A 82 21.50 -1.95 -23.01
N ILE A 83 21.08 -1.87 -21.74
CA ILE A 83 21.66 -0.95 -20.76
C ILE A 83 23.13 -1.24 -20.52
N ARG A 84 23.53 -2.52 -20.43
CA ARG A 84 24.95 -2.90 -20.26
C ARG A 84 25.81 -2.42 -21.43
N THR A 85 25.30 -2.52 -22.65
CA THR A 85 26.02 -2.04 -23.84
C THR A 85 26.16 -0.52 -23.82
N LEU A 86 25.10 0.22 -23.49
CA LEU A 86 25.15 1.67 -23.37
C LEU A 86 26.04 2.14 -22.22
N ASN A 87 26.07 1.45 -21.10
CA ASN A 87 26.88 1.80 -19.93
C ASN A 87 28.39 1.61 -20.12
N ALA A 88 28.79 0.71 -21.01
CA ALA A 88 30.19 0.60 -21.39
C ALA A 88 30.71 1.90 -22.06
N ALA A 89 29.81 2.70 -22.61
CA ALA A 89 30.12 3.94 -23.31
C ALA A 89 29.99 5.23 -22.46
N VAL A 90 29.30 5.17 -21.27
CA VAL A 90 28.98 6.39 -20.50
C VAL A 90 29.84 6.48 -19.22
N LEU A 91 29.41 5.89 -18.13
CA LEU A 91 30.12 5.95 -16.85
C LEU A 91 30.06 4.60 -16.14
N PRO A 92 31.19 4.09 -15.63
CA PRO A 92 31.21 2.86 -14.85
C PRO A 92 30.33 2.99 -13.60
N GLY A 93 29.35 2.08 -13.43
CA GLY A 93 28.44 2.08 -12.28
C GLY A 93 27.13 2.85 -12.49
N PHE A 94 26.98 3.66 -13.55
CA PHE A 94 25.79 4.46 -13.81
C PHE A 94 24.55 3.61 -14.19
N ALA A 95 24.75 2.36 -14.63
CA ALA A 95 23.67 1.42 -14.94
C ALA A 95 22.65 1.26 -13.82
N SER A 96 23.09 1.43 -12.60
CA SER A 96 22.28 1.27 -11.40
C SER A 96 21.12 2.24 -11.29
N ILE A 97 21.14 3.31 -12.12
CA ILE A 97 20.02 4.27 -12.21
C ILE A 97 18.68 3.59 -12.61
N THR A 98 18.74 2.43 -13.24
CA THR A 98 17.56 1.69 -13.69
C THR A 98 17.13 0.58 -12.72
N HIS A 99 17.92 0.33 -11.67
CA HIS A 99 17.66 -0.77 -10.74
C HIS A 99 16.39 -0.55 -9.91
N GLY A 100 15.94 0.69 -9.73
CA GLY A 100 14.67 1.01 -9.06
C GLY A 100 13.47 0.23 -9.60
N VAL A 101 13.55 -0.25 -10.85
CA VAL A 101 12.50 -1.10 -11.45
C VAL A 101 12.36 -2.44 -10.70
N TRP A 102 13.45 -2.99 -10.14
CA TRP A 102 13.43 -4.28 -9.45
C TRP A 102 12.62 -4.27 -8.15
N TYR A 103 12.54 -3.14 -7.46
CA TYR A 103 11.86 -3.05 -6.17
C TYR A 103 10.60 -2.19 -6.17
N LEU A 104 10.08 -1.82 -7.36
CA LEU A 104 8.78 -1.16 -7.52
C LEU A 104 7.65 -1.97 -6.88
N SER A 105 7.69 -3.31 -7.04
CA SER A 105 6.62 -4.21 -6.62
C SER A 105 6.38 -4.20 -5.12
N GLY A 106 7.44 -4.19 -4.31
CA GLY A 106 7.33 -4.21 -2.85
C GLY A 106 6.71 -2.95 -2.28
N THR A 107 7.20 -1.79 -2.69
CA THR A 107 6.67 -0.49 -2.23
C THR A 107 5.22 -0.29 -2.70
N LEU A 108 4.89 -0.69 -3.94
CA LEU A 108 3.53 -0.60 -4.45
C LEU A 108 2.59 -1.53 -3.67
N ALA A 109 3.02 -2.76 -3.39
CA ALA A 109 2.24 -3.71 -2.59
C ALA A 109 1.88 -3.15 -1.21
N LEU A 110 2.83 -2.47 -0.54
CA LEU A 110 2.58 -1.82 0.75
C LEU A 110 1.53 -0.72 0.67
N LEU A 111 1.58 0.12 -0.37
CA LEU A 111 0.61 1.19 -0.56
C LEU A 111 -0.79 0.67 -0.89
N LEU A 112 -0.89 -0.45 -1.62
CA LEU A 112 -2.16 -1.02 -2.05
C LEU A 112 -2.80 -1.90 -0.98
N ILE A 113 -2.04 -2.84 -0.41
CA ILE A 113 -2.54 -3.86 0.52
C ILE A 113 -2.59 -3.32 1.95
N ARG A 114 -1.61 -2.52 2.35
CA ARG A 114 -1.50 -1.90 3.69
C ARG A 114 -1.47 -2.91 4.83
N LYS A 115 -0.83 -4.07 4.60
CA LYS A 115 -0.71 -5.15 5.58
C LYS A 115 0.76 -5.50 5.82
N PRO A 116 1.12 -5.92 7.06
CA PRO A 116 2.45 -6.43 7.33
C PRO A 116 2.76 -7.64 6.44
N GLY A 117 3.97 -7.71 5.92
CA GLY A 117 4.41 -8.79 5.04
C GLY A 117 4.00 -8.66 3.58
N SER A 118 3.29 -7.57 3.19
CA SER A 118 2.80 -7.41 1.82
C SER A 118 3.92 -7.21 0.80
N ALA A 119 4.97 -6.45 1.14
CA ALA A 119 6.11 -6.29 0.25
C ALA A 119 6.89 -7.59 0.11
N VAL A 120 7.14 -8.28 1.21
CA VAL A 120 7.83 -9.58 1.21
C VAL A 120 7.07 -10.58 0.35
N TYR A 121 5.76 -10.70 0.59
CA TYR A 121 4.89 -11.62 -0.16
C TYR A 121 4.95 -11.36 -1.66
N VAL A 122 4.71 -10.12 -2.07
CA VAL A 122 4.64 -9.76 -3.50
C VAL A 122 6.01 -9.90 -4.17
N ASN A 123 7.09 -9.45 -3.53
CA ASN A 123 8.43 -9.56 -4.08
C ASN A 123 8.87 -11.03 -4.25
N VAL A 124 8.67 -11.85 -3.22
CA VAL A 124 9.10 -13.26 -3.27
C VAL A 124 8.29 -14.03 -4.31
N VAL A 125 6.97 -13.86 -4.36
CA VAL A 125 6.15 -14.54 -5.36
C VAL A 125 6.47 -14.03 -6.77
N ALA A 126 6.69 -12.72 -6.97
CA ALA A 126 7.13 -12.16 -8.26
C ALA A 126 8.48 -12.72 -8.70
N ALA A 127 9.43 -12.92 -7.76
CA ALA A 127 10.71 -13.56 -8.04
C ALA A 127 10.55 -15.01 -8.52
N PHE A 128 9.66 -15.78 -7.90
CA PHE A 128 9.35 -17.15 -8.37
C PHE A 128 8.71 -17.13 -9.77
N VAL A 129 7.73 -16.25 -10.01
CA VAL A 129 7.12 -16.10 -11.34
C VAL A 129 8.18 -15.72 -12.38
N GLN A 130 9.05 -14.76 -12.07
CA GLN A 130 10.15 -14.35 -12.95
C GLN A 130 11.09 -15.52 -13.30
N VAL A 131 11.46 -16.35 -12.32
CA VAL A 131 12.32 -17.52 -12.52
C VAL A 131 11.63 -18.57 -13.36
N LEU A 132 10.36 -18.86 -13.10
CA LEU A 132 9.56 -19.81 -13.87
C LEU A 132 9.41 -19.40 -15.34
N LEU A 133 9.40 -18.09 -15.63
CA LEU A 133 9.37 -17.55 -16.99
C LEU A 133 10.73 -17.56 -17.70
N GLY A 134 11.78 -18.06 -17.06
CA GLY A 134 13.10 -18.16 -17.69
C GLY A 134 13.99 -16.94 -17.48
N SER A 135 13.92 -16.31 -16.33
CA SER A 135 14.83 -15.21 -15.95
C SER A 135 16.31 -15.59 -16.14
N PRO A 136 17.14 -14.66 -16.65
CA PRO A 136 18.56 -14.92 -16.85
C PRO A 136 19.38 -14.92 -15.53
N PHE A 137 18.72 -14.67 -14.40
CA PHE A 137 19.36 -14.56 -13.09
C PHE A 137 19.31 -15.89 -12.33
N ASN A 138 20.31 -16.11 -11.47
CA ASN A 138 20.34 -17.27 -10.60
C ASN A 138 19.16 -17.22 -9.61
N ILE A 139 18.42 -18.33 -9.48
CA ILE A 139 17.26 -18.45 -8.61
C ILE A 139 17.58 -18.08 -7.16
N ARG A 140 18.72 -18.54 -6.64
CA ARG A 140 19.15 -18.26 -5.27
C ARG A 140 19.29 -16.76 -5.03
N ASP A 141 20.05 -16.08 -5.91
CA ASP A 141 20.29 -14.63 -5.78
C ASP A 141 18.99 -13.85 -5.93
N THR A 142 18.12 -14.27 -6.86
CA THR A 142 16.83 -13.63 -7.13
C THR A 142 15.89 -13.72 -5.92
N VAL A 143 15.76 -14.90 -5.31
CA VAL A 143 14.87 -15.10 -4.16
C VAL A 143 15.42 -14.44 -2.90
N ILE A 144 16.72 -14.53 -2.63
CA ILE A 144 17.35 -13.86 -1.48
C ILE A 144 17.19 -12.34 -1.62
N SER A 145 17.50 -11.79 -2.78
CA SER A 145 17.35 -10.36 -3.07
C SER A 145 15.87 -9.92 -2.90
N ALA A 146 14.90 -10.65 -3.44
CA ALA A 146 13.50 -10.33 -3.31
C ALA A 146 13.01 -10.33 -1.85
N LEU A 147 13.50 -11.28 -1.05
CA LEU A 147 13.20 -11.36 0.38
C LEU A 147 13.76 -10.14 1.13
N LEU A 148 15.03 -9.82 0.91
CA LEU A 148 15.69 -8.68 1.54
C LEU A 148 15.03 -7.35 1.14
N GLN A 149 14.79 -7.14 -0.15
CA GLN A 149 14.09 -5.98 -0.68
C GLN A 149 12.70 -5.82 -0.03
N GLY A 150 11.94 -6.90 0.11
CA GLY A 150 10.64 -6.89 0.76
C GLY A 150 10.73 -6.45 2.21
N VAL A 151 11.66 -7.02 2.98
CA VAL A 151 11.88 -6.68 4.39
C VAL A 151 12.27 -5.20 4.54
N PHE A 152 13.25 -4.72 3.75
CA PHE A 152 13.71 -3.34 3.84
C PHE A 152 12.65 -2.34 3.38
N ALA A 153 11.83 -2.69 2.40
CA ALA A 153 10.67 -1.87 1.99
C ALA A 153 9.67 -1.66 3.13
N GLU A 154 9.50 -2.65 4.00
CA GLU A 154 8.53 -2.59 5.10
C GLU A 154 8.99 -1.76 6.30
N ILE A 155 10.28 -1.56 6.50
CA ILE A 155 10.84 -0.90 7.69
C ILE A 155 10.19 0.47 7.97
N PRO A 156 10.05 1.42 7.02
CA PRO A 156 9.43 2.71 7.29
C PRO A 156 7.96 2.59 7.72
N PHE A 157 7.23 1.67 7.11
CA PHE A 157 5.82 1.44 7.40
C PHE A 157 5.64 0.70 8.74
N LEU A 158 6.56 -0.19 9.09
CA LEU A 158 6.60 -0.85 10.39
C LEU A 158 6.84 0.17 11.51
N ILE A 159 7.80 1.08 11.35
CA ILE A 159 8.06 2.17 12.30
C ILE A 159 6.83 3.06 12.45
N ALA A 160 6.12 3.34 11.34
CA ALA A 160 4.85 4.07 11.34
C ALA A 160 3.66 3.21 11.83
N LYS A 161 3.90 1.96 12.28
CA LYS A 161 2.88 0.99 12.76
C LYS A 161 1.76 0.78 11.73
N TYR A 162 2.06 0.88 10.44
CA TYR A 162 1.10 0.77 9.33
C TYR A 162 -0.12 1.72 9.45
N ARG A 163 0.06 2.86 10.14
CA ARG A 163 -1.01 3.84 10.34
C ARG A 163 -0.96 4.99 9.34
N LYS A 164 0.20 5.28 8.80
CA LYS A 164 0.43 6.39 7.87
C LYS A 164 0.93 5.84 6.54
N PHE A 165 0.36 6.34 5.45
CA PHE A 165 0.76 6.02 4.09
C PHE A 165 0.84 7.34 3.32
N ASN A 166 2.04 7.85 3.15
CA ASN A 166 2.31 9.13 2.50
C ASN A 166 3.56 9.04 1.61
N LEU A 167 3.77 10.07 0.80
CA LEU A 167 4.92 10.15 -0.09
C LEU A 167 6.25 9.99 0.66
N THR A 168 6.37 10.57 1.87
CA THR A 168 7.63 10.49 2.65
C THR A 168 7.98 9.05 3.01
N LEU A 169 7.00 8.26 3.48
CA LEU A 169 7.24 6.85 3.81
C LEU A 169 7.51 6.01 2.56
N SER A 170 6.84 6.31 1.43
CA SER A 170 7.15 5.69 0.14
C SER A 170 8.57 6.00 -0.31
N ALA A 171 9.00 7.26 -0.22
CA ALA A 171 10.35 7.69 -0.56
C ALA A 171 11.40 7.03 0.33
N LEU A 172 11.17 6.96 1.65
CA LEU A 172 12.05 6.26 2.60
C LEU A 172 12.12 4.75 2.31
N SER A 173 11.00 4.13 1.95
CA SER A 173 10.97 2.73 1.54
C SER A 173 11.85 2.50 0.32
N GLY A 174 11.69 3.31 -0.73
CA GLY A 174 12.53 3.25 -1.93
C GLY A 174 14.01 3.45 -1.65
N LEU A 175 14.37 4.40 -0.77
CA LEU A 175 15.76 4.63 -0.34
C LEU A 175 16.35 3.45 0.42
N LEU A 176 15.61 2.87 1.36
CA LEU A 176 16.12 1.74 2.16
C LEU A 176 16.31 0.49 1.32
N VAL A 177 15.41 0.21 0.39
CA VAL A 177 15.56 -0.91 -0.54
C VAL A 177 16.75 -0.67 -1.47
N ALA A 178 16.91 0.54 -1.99
CA ALA A 178 18.05 0.88 -2.84
C ALA A 178 19.38 0.75 -2.10
N PHE A 179 19.44 1.18 -0.85
CA PHE A 179 20.62 1.00 0.00
C PHE A 179 20.93 -0.47 0.21
N GLU A 180 19.94 -1.27 0.61
CA GLU A 180 20.09 -2.71 0.78
C GLU A 180 20.59 -3.38 -0.50
N TYR A 181 19.93 -3.11 -1.63
CA TYR A 181 20.26 -3.74 -2.90
C TYR A 181 21.64 -3.32 -3.41
N GLY A 182 22.02 -2.07 -3.25
CA GLY A 182 23.35 -1.57 -3.58
C GLY A 182 24.44 -2.26 -2.76
N VAL A 183 24.21 -2.45 -1.46
CA VAL A 183 25.10 -3.24 -0.59
C VAL A 183 25.13 -4.70 -1.04
N PHE A 184 23.99 -5.32 -1.27
CA PHE A 184 23.90 -6.72 -1.74
C PHE A 184 24.69 -6.95 -3.02
N LEU A 185 24.56 -6.08 -4.03
CA LEU A 185 25.31 -6.18 -5.28
C LEU A 185 26.80 -5.93 -5.09
N SER A 186 27.18 -5.01 -4.21
CA SER A 186 28.59 -4.74 -3.90
C SER A 186 29.29 -5.98 -3.36
N PHE A 187 28.61 -6.75 -2.51
CA PHE A 187 29.15 -7.99 -1.93
C PHE A 187 29.00 -9.22 -2.82
N THR A 188 28.05 -9.26 -3.75
CA THR A 188 27.78 -10.46 -4.54
C THR A 188 28.31 -10.37 -5.97
N LYS A 189 28.29 -9.19 -6.59
CA LYS A 189 28.62 -9.01 -8.02
C LYS A 189 29.79 -8.07 -8.27
N TYR A 190 30.06 -7.12 -7.36
CA TYR A 190 31.01 -6.02 -7.61
C TYR A 190 32.27 -6.07 -6.72
N GLN A 191 32.55 -7.22 -6.10
CA GLN A 191 33.72 -7.39 -5.21
C GLN A 191 35.07 -7.02 -5.87
N ALA A 192 35.22 -7.26 -7.18
CA ALA A 192 36.44 -6.96 -7.93
C ALA A 192 36.41 -5.60 -8.64
N LYS A 193 35.41 -4.74 -8.34
CA LYS A 193 35.30 -3.42 -8.94
C LYS A 193 36.08 -2.36 -8.14
N SER A 194 36.50 -1.29 -8.80
CA SER A 194 37.20 -0.19 -8.15
C SER A 194 36.30 0.53 -7.12
N PRO A 195 36.89 1.16 -6.11
CA PRO A 195 36.11 1.97 -5.14
C PRO A 195 35.28 3.06 -5.83
N THR A 196 35.83 3.69 -6.87
CA THR A 196 35.11 4.71 -7.66
C THR A 196 33.83 4.12 -8.31
N TYR A 197 33.93 2.90 -8.86
CA TYR A 197 32.75 2.22 -9.40
C TYR A 197 31.68 1.99 -8.35
N ILE A 198 32.07 1.50 -7.16
CA ILE A 198 31.15 1.21 -6.06
C ILE A 198 30.48 2.50 -5.56
N THR A 199 31.24 3.60 -5.48
CA THR A 199 30.68 4.91 -5.06
C THR A 199 29.63 5.41 -6.06
N ILE A 200 29.92 5.38 -7.37
CA ILE A 200 28.99 5.81 -8.42
C ILE A 200 27.76 4.89 -8.40
N HIS A 201 27.98 3.58 -8.31
CA HIS A 201 26.90 2.59 -8.19
C HIS A 201 25.98 2.92 -7.01
N MET A 202 26.50 3.13 -5.81
CA MET A 202 25.70 3.43 -4.62
C MET A 202 24.90 4.73 -4.75
N ILE A 203 25.52 5.79 -5.28
CA ILE A 203 24.84 7.08 -5.49
C ILE A 203 23.69 6.93 -6.50
N THR A 204 23.95 6.30 -7.63
CA THR A 204 22.93 6.10 -8.68
C THR A 204 21.83 5.14 -8.24
N GLU A 205 22.16 4.13 -7.43
CA GLU A 205 21.21 3.20 -6.82
C GLU A 205 20.22 3.94 -5.90
N LEU A 206 20.75 4.78 -5.00
CA LEU A 206 19.92 5.58 -4.08
C LEU A 206 19.01 6.56 -4.81
N ILE A 207 19.53 7.24 -5.84
CA ILE A 207 18.72 8.13 -6.69
C ILE A 207 17.62 7.34 -7.39
N SER A 208 17.95 6.19 -7.96
CA SER A 208 17.00 5.30 -8.62
C SER A 208 15.88 4.82 -7.68
N GLY A 209 16.26 4.37 -6.49
CA GLY A 209 15.28 3.91 -5.49
C GLY A 209 14.36 5.03 -5.02
N LEU A 210 14.93 6.21 -4.75
CA LEU A 210 14.13 7.37 -4.36
C LEU A 210 13.12 7.76 -5.46
N LEU A 211 13.57 7.87 -6.70
CA LEU A 211 12.75 8.37 -7.80
C LEU A 211 11.78 7.30 -8.32
N LEU A 212 12.26 6.09 -8.59
CA LEU A 212 11.44 5.04 -9.19
C LEU A 212 10.59 4.31 -8.14
N SER A 213 11.22 3.75 -7.11
CA SER A 213 10.50 2.96 -6.13
C SER A 213 9.81 3.81 -5.04
N GLY A 214 10.29 5.01 -4.79
CA GLY A 214 9.69 5.93 -3.83
C GLY A 214 8.62 6.83 -4.47
N VAL A 215 9.06 7.77 -5.29
CA VAL A 215 8.21 8.85 -5.82
C VAL A 215 7.29 8.36 -6.93
N LEU A 216 7.82 7.67 -7.95
CA LEU A 216 7.00 7.17 -9.06
C LEU A 216 5.91 6.20 -8.57
N VAL A 217 6.26 5.29 -7.66
CA VAL A 217 5.31 4.34 -7.08
C VAL A 217 4.18 5.04 -6.34
N TRP A 218 4.47 6.15 -5.64
CA TRP A 218 3.43 6.97 -5.02
C TRP A 218 2.45 7.53 -6.05
N PHE A 219 2.94 8.07 -7.16
CA PHE A 219 2.06 8.57 -8.24
C PHE A 219 1.28 7.44 -8.92
N VAL A 220 1.88 6.27 -9.13
CA VAL A 220 1.18 5.08 -9.63
C VAL A 220 0.05 4.68 -8.69
N TYR A 221 0.31 4.66 -7.37
CA TYR A 221 -0.72 4.43 -6.37
C TYR A 221 -1.86 5.45 -6.46
N LEU A 222 -1.55 6.76 -6.57
CA LEU A 222 -2.57 7.80 -6.73
C LEU A 222 -3.39 7.63 -8.01
N ALA A 223 -2.74 7.28 -9.13
CA ALA A 223 -3.41 6.99 -10.38
C ALA A 223 -4.37 5.80 -10.26
N LEU A 224 -3.92 4.69 -9.68
CA LEU A 224 -4.77 3.53 -9.42
C LEU A 224 -5.95 3.85 -8.50
N ARG A 225 -5.73 4.69 -7.51
CA ARG A 225 -6.80 5.15 -6.64
C ARG A 225 -7.83 6.02 -7.38
N ALA A 226 -7.38 6.88 -8.27
CA ALA A 226 -8.25 7.74 -9.08
C ALA A 226 -9.17 6.97 -10.03
N THR A 227 -8.77 5.76 -10.46
CA THR A 227 -9.62 4.89 -11.31
C THR A 227 -10.74 4.20 -10.57
N GLY A 228 -10.80 4.28 -9.22
CA GLY A 228 -11.76 3.52 -8.41
C GLY A 228 -11.43 2.03 -8.23
N ALA A 229 -10.33 1.55 -8.83
CA ALA A 229 -9.92 0.15 -8.73
C ALA A 229 -9.65 -0.30 -7.28
N LEU A 230 -9.39 0.65 -6.39
CA LEU A 230 -9.05 0.39 -5.00
C LEU A 230 -10.23 0.52 -4.01
N ASP A 231 -11.44 0.80 -4.46
CA ASP A 231 -12.60 1.07 -3.58
C ASP A 231 -12.93 -0.11 -2.65
N ASN A 232 -12.65 -1.33 -3.07
CA ASN A 232 -12.85 -2.55 -2.27
C ASN A 232 -11.71 -2.84 -1.28
N PHE A 233 -10.58 -2.13 -1.38
CA PHE A 233 -9.38 -2.35 -0.57
C PHE A 233 -9.21 -1.28 0.51
N ALA A 234 -8.34 -1.58 1.49
CA ALA A 234 -8.05 -0.67 2.59
C ALA A 234 -7.49 0.69 2.09
N SER A 235 -6.77 0.68 0.97
CA SER A 235 -6.14 1.85 0.36
C SER A 235 -7.13 2.82 -0.30
N GLY A 236 -8.30 2.36 -0.73
CA GLY A 236 -9.34 3.20 -1.35
C GLY A 236 -10.30 3.84 -0.35
N ARG A 237 -10.47 3.24 0.85
CA ARG A 237 -11.49 3.66 1.82
C ARG A 237 -11.08 4.76 2.79
N THR A 238 -9.83 5.11 2.89
CA THR A 238 -9.26 5.89 4.01
C THR A 238 -9.49 7.42 3.92
N GLU A 239 -10.16 7.95 2.89
CA GLU A 239 -10.32 9.40 2.71
C GLU A 239 -11.67 9.83 2.12
N ARG A 240 -12.75 9.14 2.45
CA ARG A 240 -14.11 9.65 2.25
C ARG A 240 -14.69 10.10 3.61
N VAL A 241 -13.98 11.00 4.28
CA VAL A 241 -14.50 11.74 5.43
C VAL A 241 -14.33 13.22 5.15
#